data_ada33c544fa5dfd6382372e55cc5d901
#
_entry.id   ada33c544fa5dfd6382372e55cc5d901
#
_cell.length_a   1.000
_cell.length_b   1.000
_cell.length_c   1.000
_cell.angle_alpha   90.00
_cell.angle_beta   90.00
_cell.angle_gamma   90.00
#
_symmetry.space_group_name_H-M   'P 1'
#
loop_
_entity.id
_entity.type
_entity.pdbx_description
1 polymer ?
#
loop_
_entity_poly.entity_id
_entity_poly.type
_entity_poly.pdbx_seq_one_letter_code
_entity_poly.pdbx_strand_id
1 'polypeptide(L)'
;DQVCELTTRPESALIYRLSGDYNPVHADPAVAKSAGFERPILHGLCSFGVSGHALLKTLCGWNPARLKEIGCRFSSPVYPGETLRVEMWQRGEAVQFRTWAVERNVVVLSHGSARLRPPAG
;
A
#
# COMPACT_ATOMS: atom_id res chain seq x y z
N ASP A 1 17.05 0.99 -2.10
CA ASP A 1 18.03 -0.07 -1.90
C ASP A 1 17.41 -1.44 -1.71
N GLN A 2 16.17 -1.52 -1.24
CA GLN A 2 15.46 -2.78 -1.08
C GLN A 2 14.10 -2.73 -1.77
N VAL A 3 13.62 -3.90 -2.20
CA VAL A 3 12.36 -4.02 -2.93
C VAL A 3 11.58 -5.19 -2.37
N CYS A 4 10.28 -5.02 -2.19
CA CYS A 4 9.37 -6.08 -1.79
C CYS A 4 8.12 -6.03 -2.66
N GLU A 5 7.74 -7.15 -3.26
CA GLU A 5 6.52 -7.25 -4.06
C GLU A 5 5.49 -8.10 -3.34
N LEU A 6 4.26 -7.58 -3.25
CA LEU A 6 3.14 -8.28 -2.64
C LEU A 6 1.94 -8.17 -3.58
N THR A 7 1.32 -9.32 -3.87
CA THR A 7 0.16 -9.37 -4.76
C THR A 7 -1.11 -9.08 -3.98
N THR A 8 -1.96 -8.17 -4.48
CA THR A 8 -3.31 -8.03 -3.96
C THR A 8 -4.21 -9.07 -4.62
N ARG A 9 -5.36 -9.34 -4.02
CA ARG A 9 -6.31 -10.33 -4.54
C ARG A 9 -7.44 -9.62 -5.30
N PRO A 10 -8.01 -10.27 -6.32
CA PRO A 10 -9.14 -9.65 -7.04
C PRO A 10 -10.32 -9.29 -6.13
N GLU A 11 -10.50 -10.01 -5.02
CA GLU A 11 -11.57 -9.75 -4.05
C GLU A 11 -11.15 -8.85 -2.88
N SER A 12 -9.94 -8.28 -2.88
CA SER A 12 -9.40 -7.52 -1.74
C SER A 12 -10.31 -6.36 -1.34
N ALA A 13 -10.87 -5.62 -2.30
CA ALA A 13 -11.75 -4.50 -1.99
C ALA A 13 -13.05 -4.96 -1.33
N LEU A 14 -13.60 -6.10 -1.78
CA LEU A 14 -14.82 -6.65 -1.19
C LEU A 14 -14.58 -7.12 0.24
N ILE A 15 -13.44 -7.73 0.50
CA ILE A 15 -13.06 -8.16 1.85
C ILE A 15 -12.83 -6.95 2.75
N TYR A 16 -12.08 -5.97 2.27
CA TYR A 16 -11.76 -4.77 3.04
C TYR A 16 -13.00 -3.96 3.37
N ARG A 17 -14.00 -3.97 2.49
CA ARG A 17 -15.28 -3.28 2.71
C ARG A 17 -15.95 -3.73 4.00
N LEU A 18 -15.77 -4.98 4.39
CA LEU A 18 -16.32 -5.53 5.63
C LEU A 18 -15.72 -4.88 6.89
N SER A 19 -14.59 -4.18 6.76
CA SER A 19 -13.93 -3.50 7.87
C SER A 19 -14.43 -2.07 8.11
N GLY A 20 -15.45 -1.61 7.35
CA GLY A 20 -16.15 -0.37 7.64
C GLY A 20 -16.16 0.70 6.56
N ASP A 21 -15.45 0.53 5.45
CA ASP A 21 -15.53 1.49 4.33
C ASP A 21 -16.42 0.92 3.24
N TYR A 22 -17.67 1.42 3.19
CA TYR A 22 -18.71 0.94 2.27
C TYR A 22 -18.87 1.82 1.04
N ASN A 23 -17.93 2.73 0.75
CA ASN A 23 -18.02 3.56 -0.43
C ASN A 23 -18.16 2.69 -1.68
N PRO A 24 -19.23 2.85 -2.48
CA PRO A 24 -19.50 1.97 -3.62
C PRO A 24 -18.44 2.03 -4.74
N VAL A 25 -17.58 3.04 -4.77
CA VAL A 25 -16.47 3.10 -5.73
C VAL A 25 -15.56 1.89 -5.64
N HIS A 26 -15.55 1.20 -4.51
CA HIS A 26 -14.73 0.00 -4.29
C HIS A 26 -15.44 -1.31 -4.64
N ALA A 27 -16.72 -1.26 -5.00
CA ALA A 27 -17.50 -2.47 -5.25
C ALA A 27 -18.42 -2.38 -6.46
N ASP A 28 -18.97 -1.21 -6.80
CA ASP A 28 -19.93 -1.04 -7.86
C ASP A 28 -19.27 -0.54 -9.16
N PRO A 29 -19.24 -1.36 -10.24
CA PRO A 29 -18.60 -0.95 -11.49
C PRO A 29 -19.19 0.32 -12.09
N ALA A 30 -20.50 0.54 -11.97
CA ALA A 30 -21.13 1.74 -12.53
C ALA A 30 -20.69 3.00 -11.78
N VAL A 31 -20.61 2.92 -10.46
CA VAL A 31 -20.11 4.04 -9.63
C VAL A 31 -18.65 4.31 -9.93
N ALA A 32 -17.82 3.28 -10.06
CA ALA A 32 -16.41 3.44 -10.38
C ALA A 32 -16.23 4.13 -11.73
N LYS A 33 -16.99 3.75 -12.76
CA LYS A 33 -16.93 4.41 -14.07
C LYS A 33 -17.37 5.87 -14.00
N SER A 34 -18.43 6.16 -13.23
CA SER A 34 -18.89 7.53 -13.03
C SER A 34 -17.83 8.40 -12.37
N ALA A 35 -17.00 7.82 -11.51
CA ALA A 35 -15.90 8.51 -10.84
C ALA A 35 -14.63 8.60 -11.70
N GLY A 36 -14.63 8.04 -12.92
CA GLY A 36 -13.50 8.10 -13.84
C GLY A 36 -12.57 6.91 -13.78
N PHE A 37 -12.95 5.82 -13.14
CA PHE A 37 -12.15 4.60 -13.04
C PHE A 37 -12.68 3.51 -13.97
N GLU A 38 -11.78 2.68 -14.50
CA GLU A 38 -12.16 1.58 -15.39
C GLU A 38 -13.01 0.52 -14.69
N ARG A 39 -12.81 0.33 -13.39
CA ARG A 39 -13.46 -0.67 -12.54
C ARG A 39 -13.33 -0.26 -11.08
N PRO A 40 -14.02 -0.95 -10.15
CA PRO A 40 -13.87 -0.66 -8.73
C PRO A 40 -12.41 -0.67 -8.29
N ILE A 41 -12.04 0.32 -7.48
CA ILE A 41 -10.67 0.49 -7.01
C ILE A 41 -10.49 -0.10 -5.61
N LEU A 42 -9.24 -0.43 -5.27
CA LEU A 42 -8.89 -0.87 -3.92
C LEU A 42 -8.90 0.34 -2.98
N HIS A 43 -9.27 0.10 -1.72
CA HIS A 43 -9.19 1.14 -0.70
C HIS A 43 -7.74 1.64 -0.55
N GLY A 44 -7.56 2.97 -0.51
CA GLY A 44 -6.23 3.54 -0.32
C GLY A 44 -5.57 3.05 0.95
N LEU A 45 -6.34 2.97 2.04
CA LEU A 45 -5.82 2.48 3.32
C LEU A 45 -5.36 1.02 3.23
N CYS A 46 -5.99 0.20 2.38
CA CYS A 46 -5.54 -1.16 2.12
C CYS A 46 -4.17 -1.17 1.42
N SER A 47 -3.98 -0.35 0.38
CA SER A 47 -2.70 -0.22 -0.31
C SER A 47 -1.61 0.29 0.64
N PHE A 48 -1.96 1.22 1.51
CA PHE A 48 -1.07 1.74 2.55
C PHE A 48 -0.67 0.62 3.52
N GLY A 49 -1.64 -0.20 3.93
CA GLY A 49 -1.39 -1.36 4.80
C GLY A 49 -0.48 -2.40 4.17
N VAL A 50 -0.64 -2.66 2.87
CA VAL A 50 0.25 -3.57 2.13
C VAL A 50 1.67 -3.02 2.12
N SER A 51 1.84 -1.72 1.93
CA SER A 51 3.15 -1.07 1.96
C SER A 51 3.78 -1.16 3.35
N GLY A 52 2.99 -0.96 4.41
CA GLY A 52 3.44 -1.16 5.79
C GLY A 52 3.88 -2.59 6.06
N HIS A 53 3.13 -3.56 5.53
CA HIS A 53 3.48 -4.99 5.60
C HIS A 53 4.85 -5.23 4.94
N ALA A 54 5.09 -4.63 3.78
CA ALA A 54 6.38 -4.76 3.09
C ALA A 54 7.53 -4.21 3.95
N LEU A 55 7.32 -3.05 4.59
CA LEU A 55 8.32 -2.46 5.48
C LEU A 55 8.59 -3.37 6.69
N LEU A 56 7.55 -3.91 7.31
CA LEU A 56 7.69 -4.82 8.45
C LEU A 56 8.46 -6.07 8.06
N LYS A 57 8.12 -6.66 6.92
CA LYS A 57 8.77 -7.87 6.42
C LYS A 57 10.25 -7.64 6.12
N THR A 58 10.57 -6.55 5.43
CA THR A 58 11.89 -6.31 4.86
C THR A 58 12.83 -5.65 5.84
N LEU A 59 12.36 -4.69 6.64
CA LEU A 59 13.20 -3.84 7.47
C LEU A 59 13.06 -4.07 8.97
N CYS A 60 11.95 -4.64 9.42
CA CYS A 60 11.63 -4.75 10.85
C CYS A 60 11.63 -6.17 11.39
N GLY A 61 11.93 -7.20 10.56
CA GLY A 61 11.91 -8.60 10.99
C GLY A 61 10.56 -9.02 11.56
N TRP A 62 9.46 -8.51 11.01
CA TRP A 62 8.09 -8.76 11.46
C TRP A 62 7.75 -8.21 12.84
N ASN A 63 8.61 -7.34 13.41
CA ASN A 63 8.34 -6.75 14.71
C ASN A 63 7.68 -5.37 14.53
N PRO A 64 6.35 -5.24 14.76
CA PRO A 64 5.65 -3.96 14.57
C PRO A 64 6.11 -2.87 15.55
N ALA A 65 6.69 -3.23 16.68
CA ALA A 65 7.22 -2.26 17.63
C ALA A 65 8.39 -1.46 17.04
N ARG A 66 9.05 -1.98 16.01
CA ARG A 66 10.14 -1.28 15.34
C ARG A 66 9.67 -0.20 14.37
N LEU A 67 8.42 -0.25 13.94
CA LEU A 67 7.85 0.78 13.04
C LEU A 67 7.23 1.88 13.90
N LYS A 68 7.92 3.01 13.99
CA LYS A 68 7.51 4.11 14.85
C LYS A 68 6.45 5.01 14.20
N GLU A 69 6.64 5.35 12.94
CA GLU A 69 5.69 6.14 12.18
C GLU A 69 5.82 5.84 10.69
N ILE A 70 4.74 6.05 9.94
CA ILE A 70 4.69 5.84 8.50
C ILE A 70 3.67 6.81 7.89
N GLY A 71 3.99 7.36 6.75
CA GLY A 71 3.10 8.26 6.01
C GLY A 71 3.39 8.22 4.52
N CYS A 72 2.43 8.66 3.72
CA CYS A 72 2.60 8.72 2.27
C CYS A 72 1.56 9.64 1.64
N ARG A 73 1.66 9.81 0.31
CA ARG A 73 0.66 10.49 -0.51
C ARG A 73 0.05 9.47 -1.48
N PHE A 74 -1.27 9.47 -1.59
CA PHE A 74 -1.98 8.66 -2.58
C PHE A 74 -1.90 9.36 -3.94
N SER A 75 -1.23 8.74 -4.90
CA SER A 75 -0.95 9.36 -6.20
C SER A 75 -1.80 8.79 -7.33
N SER A 76 -2.17 7.52 -7.26
CA SER A 76 -2.99 6.85 -8.28
C SER A 76 -3.77 5.70 -7.63
N PRO A 77 -4.92 5.33 -8.22
CA PRO A 77 -5.69 4.20 -7.69
C PRO A 77 -4.96 2.88 -7.92
N VAL A 78 -5.32 1.88 -7.10
CA VAL A 78 -4.90 0.49 -7.27
C VAL A 78 -6.14 -0.32 -7.59
N TYR A 79 -6.04 -1.21 -8.58
CA TYR A 79 -7.11 -2.14 -8.88
C TYR A 79 -6.86 -3.47 -8.16
N PRO A 80 -7.89 -4.06 -7.56
CA PRO A 80 -7.74 -5.37 -6.91
C PRO A 80 -7.14 -6.41 -7.86
N GLY A 81 -6.21 -7.19 -7.35
CA GLY A 81 -5.47 -8.19 -8.13
C GLY A 81 -4.12 -7.70 -8.64
N GLU A 82 -3.87 -6.40 -8.61
CA GLU A 82 -2.56 -5.87 -9.02
C GLU A 82 -1.49 -6.18 -8.00
N THR A 83 -0.26 -6.37 -8.47
CA THR A 83 0.91 -6.57 -7.63
C THR A 83 1.48 -5.20 -7.25
N LEU A 84 1.77 -5.03 -5.97
CA LEU A 84 2.38 -3.81 -5.46
C LEU A 84 3.87 -4.06 -5.21
N ARG A 85 4.71 -3.22 -5.80
CA ARG A 85 6.15 -3.21 -5.54
C ARG A 85 6.46 -2.02 -4.65
N VAL A 86 7.03 -2.29 -3.49
CA VAL A 86 7.47 -1.26 -2.55
C VAL A 86 8.98 -1.15 -2.65
N GLU A 87 9.46 0.00 -3.07
CA GLU A 87 10.87 0.33 -3.12
C GLU A 87 11.23 1.15 -1.88
N MET A 88 12.29 0.77 -1.19
CA MET A 88 12.66 1.32 0.10
C MET A 88 14.11 1.78 0.12
N TRP A 89 14.33 2.96 0.70
CA TRP A 89 15.66 3.52 0.91
C TRP A 89 15.80 3.86 2.38
N GLN A 90 16.78 3.25 3.05
CA GLN A 90 17.00 3.44 4.48
C GLN A 90 18.27 4.25 4.74
N ARG A 91 18.16 5.23 5.65
CA ARG A 91 19.28 6.01 6.16
C ARG A 91 19.14 6.08 7.67
N GLY A 92 19.89 5.24 8.39
CA GLY A 92 19.74 5.12 9.84
C GLY A 92 18.33 4.66 10.21
N GLU A 93 17.63 5.44 11.03
CA GLU A 93 16.25 5.15 11.42
C GLU A 93 15.21 5.70 10.45
N ALA A 94 15.62 6.52 9.48
CA ALA A 94 14.71 7.11 8.52
C ALA A 94 14.61 6.23 7.27
N VAL A 95 13.38 6.07 6.77
CA VAL A 95 13.10 5.30 5.56
C VAL A 95 12.28 6.15 4.62
N GLN A 96 12.63 6.12 3.34
CA GLN A 96 11.78 6.63 2.28
C GLN A 96 11.30 5.44 1.45
N PHE A 97 10.07 5.51 0.97
CA PHE A 97 9.54 4.44 0.11
C PHE A 97 8.58 5.00 -0.91
N ARG A 98 8.36 4.22 -1.96
CA ARG A 98 7.28 4.44 -2.92
C ARG A 98 6.72 3.10 -3.36
N THR A 99 5.46 3.10 -3.76
CA THR A 99 4.77 1.87 -4.16
C THR A 99 4.27 2.00 -5.59
N TRP A 100 4.52 0.97 -6.38
CA TRP A 100 4.14 0.86 -7.78
C TRP A 100 3.04 -0.18 -7.94
N ALA A 101 2.12 0.07 -8.87
CA ALA A 101 1.29 -0.99 -9.44
C ALA A 101 2.09 -1.56 -10.61
N VAL A 102 2.61 -2.77 -10.45
CA VAL A 102 3.61 -3.35 -11.38
C VAL A 102 3.04 -3.51 -12.78
N GLU A 103 1.83 -4.07 -12.88
CA GLU A 103 1.20 -4.38 -14.17
C GLU A 103 0.94 -3.15 -15.02
N ARG A 104 0.65 -2.01 -14.40
CA ARG A 104 0.42 -0.75 -15.11
C ARG A 104 1.64 0.16 -15.12
N ASN A 105 2.72 -0.22 -14.44
CA ASN A 105 3.96 0.56 -14.33
C ASN A 105 3.70 2.01 -13.90
N VAL A 106 2.92 2.19 -12.84
CA VAL A 106 2.57 3.50 -12.31
C VAL A 106 2.79 3.57 -10.80
N VAL A 107 3.28 4.72 -10.32
CA VAL A 107 3.42 4.96 -8.88
C VAL A 107 2.04 5.23 -8.29
N VAL A 108 1.67 4.47 -7.29
CA VAL A 108 0.36 4.60 -6.62
C VAL A 108 0.48 5.27 -5.25
N LEU A 109 1.59 5.08 -4.54
CA LEU A 109 1.91 5.82 -3.33
C LEU A 109 3.26 6.52 -3.52
N SER A 110 3.28 7.82 -3.29
CA SER A 110 4.49 8.63 -3.42
C SER A 110 4.82 9.32 -2.09
N HIS A 111 6.01 9.88 -2.01
CA HIS A 111 6.48 10.62 -0.82
C HIS A 111 6.32 9.79 0.46
N GLY A 112 6.50 8.47 0.35
CA GLY A 112 6.45 7.58 1.50
C GLY A 112 7.61 7.84 2.44
N SER A 113 7.31 7.93 3.73
CA SER A 113 8.33 8.09 4.76
C SER A 113 7.97 7.25 5.95
N ALA A 114 8.98 6.74 6.63
CA ALA A 114 8.80 5.95 7.84
C ALA A 114 9.97 6.20 8.77
N ARG A 115 9.75 5.96 10.06
CA ARG A 115 10.81 5.94 11.06
C ARG A 115 10.79 4.63 11.80
N LEU A 116 11.97 4.07 11.99
CA LEU A 116 12.15 2.80 12.69
C LEU A 116 12.73 3.04 14.06
N ARG A 117 12.39 2.17 15.01
CA ARG A 117 13.10 2.08 16.28
C ARG A 117 14.25 1.09 16.13
N PRO A 118 15.38 1.30 16.84
CA PRO A 118 16.46 0.32 16.82
C PRO A 118 15.97 -1.01 17.37
N PRO A 119 16.58 -2.15 16.96
CA PRO A 119 16.25 -3.44 17.52
C PRO A 119 16.42 -3.39 19.04
N ALA A 120 15.49 -4.03 19.77
CA ALA A 120 15.63 -4.23 21.19
C ALA A 120 16.85 -5.13 21.43
N GLY A 121 17.87 -4.56 22.03
CA GLY A 121 19.14 -5.25 22.24
C GLY A 121 19.18 -6.03 23.55
#